data_41424c3c438b7d824bd5adb9d36feec4
#
_entry.id   41424c3c438b7d824bd5adb9d36feec4
#
_cell.length_a   1.000
_cell.length_b   1.000
_cell.length_c   1.000
_cell.angle_alpha   90.00
_cell.angle_beta   90.00
_cell.angle_gamma   90.00
#
_symmetry.space_group_name_H-M   'P 1'
#
loop_
_entity.id
_entity.type
_entity.pdbx_description
1 polymer ?
#
loop_
_entity_poly.entity_id
_entity_poly.type
_entity_poly.pdbx_seq_one_letter_code
_entity_poly.pdbx_strand_id
1 'polypeptide(L)'
;MKSPFHRSVLALAAIGLVAGASFASAQQPSQRALKKYESGTKDFWTHPPDDWFLGDETEAQKGLAPPSGPPTGASDVELAALIKKIKLPAGFKIEVWASGVLAARQMAWGDKGTLFVGSFGLGNVYAITDKDGKKEVKTILKGLNMPTGLAFKDGALYVIAVDKLIKYENAEANLDKLGDGKVVYDDMPSYAAHGWKYITVDKDGWFYIPFGPPFNVGIPPTSVSQIRRVDPKTGNAEVYALGVRNSVGGDIDPRTGKYWFTENARDWVSDDLPSDKLNVINKIGEHFGYPYCHQGDLPDPKFAMGHKCSEFTPPAYNLGAHVAPLGMKFYTGDQFPAEYKNAMLVAEHGSWNRHKYQGGRIVKITASPDGKNAKQEVFASGWIEGDQGYLGRPDDIILVKDGSILVADDWAGAIYRISYSKK
;
A
#
# COMPACT_ATOMS: atom_id res chain seq x y z
N MET A 1 -54.34 54.26 -40.47
CA MET A 1 -53.69 53.07 -41.04
C MET A 1 -52.64 52.53 -40.02
N LYS A 2 -52.92 51.35 -39.51
CA LYS A 2 -52.08 50.35 -38.94
C LYS A 2 -50.94 50.79 -37.98
N SER A 3 -51.21 50.67 -36.69
CA SER A 3 -50.30 50.40 -35.61
C SER A 3 -49.82 48.94 -35.62
N PRO A 4 -48.62 48.62 -35.16
CA PRO A 4 -48.41 47.31 -34.53
C PRO A 4 -48.06 47.42 -33.03
N PHE A 5 -48.69 46.46 -32.31
CA PHE A 5 -48.57 46.18 -30.88
C PHE A 5 -47.15 45.80 -30.46
N HIS A 6 -46.64 46.41 -29.35
CA HIS A 6 -45.55 45.90 -28.58
C HIS A 6 -46.07 45.03 -27.45
N ARG A 7 -45.69 43.77 -27.45
CA ARG A 7 -45.89 42.86 -26.31
C ARG A 7 -44.62 42.91 -25.44
N SER A 8 -44.79 43.44 -24.24
CA SER A 8 -43.80 43.37 -23.19
C SER A 8 -43.82 41.96 -22.54
N VAL A 9 -42.70 41.28 -22.55
CA VAL A 9 -42.51 40.00 -21.80
C VAL A 9 -41.87 40.37 -20.47
N LEU A 10 -42.62 40.18 -19.39
CA LEU A 10 -42.11 40.23 -18.03
C LEU A 10 -41.30 38.96 -17.77
N ALA A 11 -39.99 39.08 -17.57
CA ALA A 11 -39.16 38.01 -17.06
C ALA A 11 -39.23 38.03 -15.51
N LEU A 12 -39.86 37.03 -14.94
CA LEU A 12 -39.71 36.73 -13.49
C LEU A 12 -38.35 36.18 -13.24
N ALA A 13 -37.49 36.93 -12.53
CA ALA A 13 -36.26 36.42 -11.97
C ALA A 13 -36.60 35.64 -10.68
N ALA A 14 -36.50 34.33 -10.73
CA ALA A 14 -36.53 33.48 -9.53
C ALA A 14 -35.17 33.60 -8.83
N ILE A 15 -35.11 34.31 -7.71
CA ILE A 15 -33.99 34.32 -6.82
C ILE A 15 -33.99 33.00 -6.03
N GLY A 16 -33.20 32.04 -6.47
CA GLY A 16 -32.91 30.84 -5.69
C GLY A 16 -31.98 31.19 -4.52
N LEU A 17 -32.49 31.17 -3.29
CA LEU A 17 -31.67 31.14 -2.10
C LEU A 17 -30.90 29.82 -2.09
N VAL A 18 -29.63 29.86 -2.46
CA VAL A 18 -28.70 28.78 -2.14
C VAL A 18 -28.32 28.97 -0.67
N ALA A 19 -28.91 28.16 0.20
CA ALA A 19 -28.44 28.05 1.59
C ALA A 19 -27.04 27.48 1.55
N GLY A 20 -26.05 28.37 1.66
CA GLY A 20 -24.65 27.99 1.84
C GLY A 20 -24.49 27.28 3.18
N ALA A 21 -24.41 25.97 3.16
CA ALA A 21 -23.91 25.23 4.30
C ALA A 21 -22.46 25.65 4.52
N SER A 22 -22.22 26.45 5.53
CA SER A 22 -20.87 26.76 6.03
C SER A 22 -20.27 25.48 6.56
N PHE A 23 -19.49 24.78 5.74
CA PHE A 23 -18.62 23.74 6.23
C PHE A 23 -17.64 24.39 7.20
N ALA A 24 -17.71 24.03 8.47
CA ALA A 24 -16.69 24.38 9.44
C ALA A 24 -15.35 23.92 8.83
N SER A 25 -14.44 24.84 8.56
CA SER A 25 -13.12 24.53 8.05
C SER A 25 -12.41 23.69 9.11
N ALA A 26 -12.35 22.39 8.91
CA ALA A 26 -11.41 21.58 9.65
C ALA A 26 -10.03 22.19 9.44
N GLN A 27 -9.33 22.45 10.52
CA GLN A 27 -8.05 23.15 10.50
C GLN A 27 -7.08 22.33 9.65
N GLN A 28 -6.73 22.84 8.46
CA GLN A 28 -5.76 22.19 7.61
C GLN A 28 -4.41 22.15 8.32
N PRO A 29 -3.64 21.07 8.22
CA PRO A 29 -2.28 21.04 8.74
C PRO A 29 -1.52 22.26 8.24
N SER A 30 -0.80 22.93 9.12
CA SER A 30 -0.03 24.11 8.71
C SER A 30 1.01 23.73 7.66
N GLN A 31 1.31 24.63 6.73
CA GLN A 31 2.40 24.46 5.75
C GLN A 31 3.74 24.08 6.43
N ARG A 32 3.91 24.47 7.69
CA ARG A 32 5.07 24.11 8.51
C ARG A 32 5.03 22.64 8.96
N ALA A 33 3.86 22.09 9.26
CA ALA A 33 3.67 20.67 9.54
C ALA A 33 3.99 19.85 8.27
N LEU A 34 3.47 20.26 7.11
CA LEU A 34 3.75 19.58 5.85
C LEU A 34 5.25 19.54 5.52
N LYS A 35 5.99 20.65 5.70
CA LYS A 35 7.45 20.69 5.49
C LYS A 35 8.24 19.76 6.41
N LYS A 36 7.77 19.52 7.63
CA LYS A 36 8.42 18.58 8.58
C LYS A 36 8.42 17.14 8.05
N TYR A 37 7.51 16.79 7.14
CA TYR A 37 7.38 15.47 6.54
C TYR A 37 8.08 15.31 5.19
N GLU A 38 8.69 16.38 4.66
CA GLU A 38 9.32 16.39 3.32
C GLU A 38 10.65 15.62 3.25
N SER A 39 11.27 15.31 4.37
CA SER A 39 12.51 14.53 4.38
C SER A 39 12.29 13.17 5.03
N GLY A 40 12.50 12.10 4.30
CA GLY A 40 12.60 10.75 4.84
C GLY A 40 13.82 10.59 5.75
N THR A 41 13.90 11.43 6.80
CA THR A 41 15.02 11.44 7.74
C THR A 41 14.88 10.32 8.77
N LYS A 42 15.99 9.95 9.39
CA LYS A 42 16.03 9.00 10.51
C LYS A 42 15.06 9.37 11.64
N ASP A 43 14.74 10.64 11.80
CA ASP A 43 13.82 11.14 12.82
C ASP A 43 12.38 10.63 12.66
N PHE A 44 11.97 10.28 11.45
CA PHE A 44 10.65 9.68 11.22
C PHE A 44 10.45 8.36 11.99
N TRP A 45 11.48 7.54 12.10
CA TRP A 45 11.42 6.25 12.79
C TRP A 45 11.50 6.37 14.31
N THR A 46 12.21 7.38 14.80
CA THR A 46 12.45 7.58 16.23
C THR A 46 11.44 8.53 16.87
N HIS A 47 10.90 9.44 16.10
CA HIS A 47 9.94 10.46 16.54
C HIS A 47 8.91 10.66 15.45
N PRO A 48 7.89 9.78 15.34
CA PRO A 48 6.75 10.07 14.49
C PRO A 48 6.22 11.44 14.90
N PRO A 49 5.88 12.31 13.94
CA PRO A 49 5.43 13.65 14.24
C PRO A 49 4.22 13.62 15.19
N ASP A 50 4.14 14.55 16.14
CA ASP A 50 3.01 14.65 17.07
C ASP A 50 1.65 14.69 16.37
N ASP A 51 1.62 15.26 15.15
CA ASP A 51 0.44 15.34 14.29
C ASP A 51 0.07 14.02 13.59
N TRP A 52 0.95 13.01 13.63
CA TRP A 52 0.65 11.65 13.15
C TRP A 52 -0.51 11.03 13.92
N PHE A 53 -0.61 11.40 15.16
CA PHE A 53 -1.61 10.94 16.11
C PHE A 53 -2.81 11.89 16.23
N LEU A 54 -3.15 12.63 15.17
CA LEU A 54 -4.38 13.41 15.11
C LEU A 54 -5.62 12.50 15.14
N GLY A 55 -5.89 12.03 16.27
CA GLY A 55 -7.02 11.25 16.72
C GLY A 55 -6.75 11.00 18.17
N ASP A 56 -7.72 11.28 19.01
CA ASP A 56 -7.56 11.17 20.45
C ASP A 56 -7.09 9.76 20.79
N GLU A 57 -5.85 9.66 21.26
CA GLU A 57 -5.32 8.46 21.88
C GLU A 57 -6.27 8.06 22.99
N THR A 58 -6.89 6.90 22.90
CA THR A 58 -7.73 6.42 23.98
C THR A 58 -6.85 6.08 25.19
N GLU A 59 -7.35 6.23 26.40
CA GLU A 59 -6.60 5.83 27.62
C GLU A 59 -6.16 4.36 27.55
N ALA A 60 -6.96 3.51 26.89
CA ALA A 60 -6.64 2.10 26.68
C ALA A 60 -5.43 1.85 25.76
N GLN A 61 -5.09 2.81 24.89
CA GLN A 61 -3.97 2.69 23.93
C GLN A 61 -2.82 3.64 24.22
N LYS A 62 -2.88 4.34 25.32
CA LYS A 62 -1.85 5.29 25.76
C LYS A 62 -0.50 4.61 25.95
N GLY A 63 0.53 5.22 25.37
CA GLY A 63 1.90 4.72 25.47
C GLY A 63 2.27 3.65 24.45
N LEU A 64 1.38 3.22 23.57
CA LEU A 64 1.76 2.41 22.41
C LEU A 64 2.54 3.27 21.42
N ALA A 65 3.60 2.72 20.85
CA ALA A 65 4.45 3.40 19.87
C ALA A 65 4.89 2.43 18.76
N PRO A 66 5.09 2.95 17.54
CA PRO A 66 5.71 2.13 16.50
C PRO A 66 7.05 1.56 16.94
N PRO A 67 7.46 0.37 16.45
CA PRO A 67 8.81 -0.14 16.70
C PRO A 67 9.85 0.92 16.31
N SER A 68 10.79 1.20 17.20
CA SER A 68 11.78 2.26 17.01
C SER A 68 12.94 1.83 16.11
N GLY A 69 13.37 2.75 15.25
CA GLY A 69 14.56 2.64 14.41
C GLY A 69 14.32 1.96 13.05
N PRO A 70 15.25 2.19 12.12
CA PRO A 70 15.24 1.49 10.84
C PRO A 70 15.58 0.02 11.05
N PRO A 71 15.04 -0.89 10.22
CA PRO A 71 15.42 -2.29 10.24
C PRO A 71 16.93 -2.45 10.02
N THR A 72 17.59 -3.16 10.91
CA THR A 72 19.03 -3.42 10.81
C THR A 72 19.35 -4.65 9.96
N GLY A 73 18.31 -5.42 9.62
CA GLY A 73 18.42 -6.73 8.99
C GLY A 73 18.81 -7.82 9.99
N ALA A 74 18.60 -9.04 9.61
CA ALA A 74 18.98 -10.24 10.35
C ALA A 74 20.21 -10.89 9.69
N SER A 75 21.08 -11.48 10.51
CA SER A 75 22.19 -12.32 10.05
C SER A 75 21.67 -13.62 9.43
N ASP A 76 22.49 -14.29 8.63
CA ASP A 76 22.11 -15.58 8.04
C ASP A 76 21.76 -16.64 9.10
N VAL A 77 22.38 -16.57 10.29
CA VAL A 77 22.08 -17.45 11.43
C VAL A 77 20.67 -17.16 11.98
N GLU A 78 20.34 -15.89 12.15
CA GLU A 78 19.01 -15.48 12.62
C GLU A 78 17.92 -15.79 11.57
N LEU A 79 18.19 -15.58 10.28
CA LEU A 79 17.30 -15.97 9.19
C LEU A 79 17.06 -17.49 9.15
N ALA A 80 18.12 -18.28 9.33
CA ALA A 80 18.01 -19.73 9.41
C ALA A 80 17.20 -20.21 10.64
N ALA A 81 17.24 -19.47 11.74
CA ALA A 81 16.42 -19.70 12.92
C ALA A 81 14.96 -19.27 12.69
N LEU A 82 14.75 -18.12 12.05
CA LEU A 82 13.43 -17.58 11.74
C LEU A 82 12.63 -18.53 10.85
N ILE A 83 13.19 -18.98 9.72
CA ILE A 83 12.45 -19.85 8.79
C ILE A 83 12.02 -21.17 9.41
N LYS A 84 12.71 -21.66 10.45
CA LYS A 84 12.30 -22.85 11.22
C LYS A 84 11.04 -22.61 12.08
N LYS A 85 10.76 -21.37 12.45
CA LYS A 85 9.55 -20.97 13.20
C LYS A 85 8.34 -20.74 12.31
N ILE A 86 8.55 -20.54 11.00
CA ILE A 86 7.46 -20.30 10.05
C ILE A 86 6.63 -21.56 9.87
N LYS A 87 5.34 -21.41 10.07
CA LYS A 87 4.33 -22.46 9.90
C LYS A 87 3.68 -22.29 8.54
N LEU A 88 3.64 -23.37 7.78
CA LEU A 88 3.04 -23.47 6.44
C LEU A 88 2.13 -24.70 6.36
N PRO A 89 1.15 -24.72 5.45
CA PRO A 89 0.37 -25.92 5.15
C PRO A 89 1.27 -27.08 4.65
N ALA A 90 0.78 -28.30 4.76
CA ALA A 90 1.51 -29.48 4.32
C ALA A 90 1.89 -29.39 2.83
N GLY A 91 3.12 -29.80 2.51
CA GLY A 91 3.67 -29.76 1.15
C GLY A 91 4.35 -28.44 0.78
N PHE A 92 4.13 -27.36 1.53
CA PHE A 92 4.84 -26.09 1.33
C PHE A 92 6.19 -26.09 2.05
N LYS A 93 7.13 -25.34 1.47
CA LYS A 93 8.46 -25.09 2.03
C LYS A 93 8.78 -23.62 1.93
N ILE A 94 9.57 -23.11 2.89
CA ILE A 94 10.15 -21.76 2.87
C ILE A 94 11.66 -21.85 2.94
N GLU A 95 12.33 -20.99 2.21
CA GLU A 95 13.79 -20.83 2.23
C GLU A 95 14.15 -19.36 2.14
N VAL A 96 15.32 -18.99 2.66
CA VAL A 96 15.92 -17.67 2.41
C VAL A 96 16.41 -17.66 0.96
N TRP A 97 15.79 -16.83 0.12
CA TRP A 97 16.15 -16.70 -1.28
C TRP A 97 17.26 -15.66 -1.51
N ALA A 98 17.23 -14.56 -0.72
CA ALA A 98 18.29 -13.57 -0.67
C ALA A 98 18.31 -12.90 0.72
N SER A 99 19.48 -12.52 1.21
CA SER A 99 19.71 -11.77 2.45
C SER A 99 20.42 -10.44 2.15
N GLY A 100 20.46 -9.53 3.12
CA GLY A 100 21.10 -8.23 2.96
C GLY A 100 20.29 -7.22 2.11
N VAL A 101 19.00 -7.46 1.92
CA VAL A 101 18.05 -6.57 1.21
C VAL A 101 17.34 -5.70 2.25
N LEU A 102 18.08 -4.77 2.86
CA LEU A 102 17.60 -4.00 4.01
C LEU A 102 16.39 -3.14 3.68
N ALA A 103 15.40 -3.17 4.57
CA ALA A 103 14.14 -2.43 4.44
C ALA A 103 13.39 -2.74 3.13
N ALA A 104 13.46 -3.99 2.67
CA ALA A 104 12.88 -4.45 1.41
C ALA A 104 11.38 -4.12 1.33
N ARG A 105 10.96 -3.53 0.22
CA ARG A 105 9.57 -3.19 -0.09
C ARG A 105 9.14 -3.81 -1.42
N GLN A 106 8.34 -3.13 -2.20
CA GLN A 106 7.80 -3.68 -3.45
C GLN A 106 8.89 -4.28 -4.34
N MET A 107 8.59 -5.44 -4.90
CA MET A 107 9.42 -6.19 -5.82
C MET A 107 8.89 -6.09 -7.25
N ALA A 108 9.79 -6.05 -8.22
CA ALA A 108 9.44 -6.10 -9.65
C ALA A 108 10.44 -6.96 -10.42
N TRP A 109 9.94 -7.90 -11.24
CA TRP A 109 10.79 -8.66 -12.14
C TRP A 109 11.17 -7.86 -13.38
N GLY A 110 12.43 -7.85 -13.72
CA GLY A 110 12.90 -7.49 -15.04
C GLY A 110 12.71 -8.60 -16.05
N ASP A 111 12.81 -8.27 -17.35
CA ASP A 111 12.56 -9.19 -18.45
C ASP A 111 13.60 -10.34 -18.51
N LYS A 112 14.83 -10.09 -18.04
CA LYS A 112 15.94 -11.07 -18.04
C LYS A 112 16.09 -11.83 -16.72
N GLY A 113 15.19 -11.59 -15.77
CA GLY A 113 15.17 -12.29 -14.48
C GLY A 113 15.90 -11.59 -13.35
N THR A 114 16.25 -10.32 -13.48
CA THR A 114 16.68 -9.48 -12.38
C THR A 114 15.48 -9.18 -11.49
N LEU A 115 15.59 -9.39 -10.18
CA LEU A 115 14.59 -8.92 -9.22
C LEU A 115 15.00 -7.53 -8.72
N PHE A 116 14.20 -6.53 -9.00
CA PHE A 116 14.33 -5.18 -8.43
C PHE A 116 13.54 -5.10 -7.13
N VAL A 117 14.10 -4.43 -6.11
CA VAL A 117 13.49 -4.29 -4.78
C VAL A 117 13.62 -2.86 -4.30
N GLY A 118 12.51 -2.22 -3.93
CA GLY A 118 12.49 -0.92 -3.29
C GLY A 118 12.89 -1.00 -1.83
N SER A 119 13.07 0.15 -1.18
CA SER A 119 13.34 0.19 0.25
C SER A 119 12.59 1.29 0.98
N PHE A 120 12.31 1.04 2.26
CA PHE A 120 11.68 2.01 3.15
C PHE A 120 12.74 2.68 4.03
N GLY A 121 12.80 4.02 3.99
CA GLY A 121 13.64 4.82 4.87
C GLY A 121 15.14 4.87 4.54
N LEU A 122 15.67 3.92 3.77
CA LEU A 122 17.10 3.86 3.42
C LEU A 122 17.44 4.58 2.12
N GLY A 123 16.45 4.90 1.30
CA GLY A 123 16.64 5.57 0.02
C GLY A 123 17.31 4.72 -1.06
N ASN A 124 17.34 3.41 -0.89
CA ASN A 124 18.00 2.47 -1.78
C ASN A 124 16.99 1.76 -2.71
N VAL A 125 17.45 1.42 -3.90
CA VAL A 125 16.84 0.40 -4.75
C VAL A 125 17.88 -0.68 -5.02
N TYR A 126 17.48 -1.93 -4.89
CA TYR A 126 18.32 -3.09 -5.08
C TYR A 126 18.00 -3.79 -6.39
N ALA A 127 19.00 -4.42 -6.98
CA ALA A 127 18.86 -5.43 -8.02
C ALA A 127 19.45 -6.73 -7.52
N ILE A 128 18.71 -7.83 -7.66
CA ILE A 128 19.14 -9.16 -7.28
C ILE A 128 19.25 -9.99 -8.56
N THR A 129 20.44 -10.47 -8.84
CA THR A 129 20.73 -11.33 -10.00
C THR A 129 21.11 -12.73 -9.53
N ASP A 130 20.92 -13.72 -10.40
CA ASP A 130 21.38 -15.07 -10.17
C ASP A 130 22.68 -15.29 -10.94
N LYS A 131 23.74 -15.63 -10.23
CA LYS A 131 25.01 -16.01 -10.82
C LYS A 131 25.37 -17.42 -10.34
N ASP A 132 25.24 -18.37 -11.19
CA ASP A 132 25.54 -19.79 -10.91
C ASP A 132 24.81 -20.35 -9.68
N GLY A 133 23.53 -19.98 -9.53
CA GLY A 133 22.68 -20.39 -8.40
C GLY A 133 22.85 -19.55 -7.12
N LYS A 134 23.81 -18.59 -7.11
CA LYS A 134 24.04 -17.68 -5.99
C LYS A 134 23.40 -16.32 -6.26
N LYS A 135 22.61 -15.84 -5.30
CA LYS A 135 21.99 -14.50 -5.40
C LYS A 135 23.03 -13.43 -5.10
N GLU A 136 23.18 -12.49 -6.00
CA GLU A 136 24.02 -11.31 -5.83
C GLU A 136 23.11 -10.09 -5.66
N VAL A 137 23.19 -9.45 -4.47
CA VAL A 137 22.41 -8.26 -4.11
C VAL A 137 23.26 -7.03 -4.36
N LYS A 138 22.78 -6.16 -5.23
CA LYS A 138 23.45 -4.91 -5.59
C LYS A 138 22.56 -3.72 -5.32
N THR A 139 23.07 -2.70 -4.63
CA THR A 139 22.40 -1.39 -4.54
C THR A 139 22.67 -0.61 -5.82
N ILE A 140 21.62 -0.39 -6.62
CA ILE A 140 21.69 0.26 -7.93
C ILE A 140 21.32 1.75 -7.91
N LEU A 141 20.52 2.17 -6.91
CA LEU A 141 20.17 3.56 -6.64
C LEU A 141 20.31 3.84 -5.14
N LYS A 142 20.67 5.09 -4.80
CA LYS A 142 20.85 5.57 -3.42
C LYS A 142 20.33 6.98 -3.27
N GLY A 143 19.92 7.35 -2.05
CA GLY A 143 19.54 8.73 -1.70
C GLY A 143 18.19 9.18 -2.24
N LEU A 144 17.35 8.26 -2.71
CA LEU A 144 15.98 8.58 -3.09
C LEU A 144 15.09 8.72 -1.84
N ASN A 145 14.07 9.56 -1.92
CA ASN A 145 13.13 9.74 -0.82
C ASN A 145 12.12 8.58 -0.78
N MET A 146 12.36 7.58 0.10
CA MET A 146 11.52 6.38 0.29
C MET A 146 11.08 5.73 -1.05
N PRO A 147 12.01 5.15 -1.82
CA PRO A 147 11.69 4.51 -3.10
C PRO A 147 11.05 3.14 -2.87
N THR A 148 9.82 3.14 -2.37
CA THR A 148 9.12 1.92 -1.95
C THR A 148 8.41 1.21 -3.07
N GLY A 149 7.84 1.95 -4.03
CA GLY A 149 7.06 1.40 -5.13
C GLY A 149 7.89 1.21 -6.40
N LEU A 150 7.79 0.04 -6.99
CA LEU A 150 8.50 -0.32 -8.23
C LEU A 150 7.58 -0.94 -9.27
N ALA A 151 7.88 -0.66 -10.53
CA ALA A 151 7.36 -1.42 -11.66
C ALA A 151 8.45 -1.61 -12.71
N PHE A 152 8.42 -2.72 -13.43
CA PHE A 152 9.27 -2.93 -14.59
C PHE A 152 8.38 -3.12 -15.82
N LYS A 153 8.62 -2.33 -16.86
CA LYS A 153 7.82 -2.37 -18.07
C LYS A 153 8.61 -1.88 -19.28
N ASP A 154 8.48 -2.60 -20.38
CA ASP A 154 9.10 -2.25 -21.67
C ASP A 154 10.62 -1.99 -21.54
N GLY A 155 11.34 -2.82 -20.77
CA GLY A 155 12.77 -2.72 -20.52
C GLY A 155 13.21 -1.61 -19.56
N ALA A 156 12.26 -0.83 -19.00
CA ALA A 156 12.54 0.25 -18.09
C ALA A 156 12.09 -0.09 -16.66
N LEU A 157 12.90 0.33 -15.68
CA LEU A 157 12.53 0.35 -14.26
C LEU A 157 11.87 1.68 -13.93
N TYR A 158 10.68 1.61 -13.36
CA TYR A 158 9.98 2.75 -12.78
C TYR A 158 10.12 2.68 -11.26
N VAL A 159 10.56 3.78 -10.66
CA VAL A 159 10.74 3.93 -9.22
C VAL A 159 9.89 5.09 -8.74
N ILE A 160 9.03 4.84 -7.78
CA ILE A 160 8.26 5.90 -7.15
C ILE A 160 8.93 6.32 -5.84
N ALA A 161 9.42 7.53 -5.80
CA ALA A 161 9.77 8.24 -4.58
C ALA A 161 8.50 8.89 -3.98
N VAL A 162 8.59 9.54 -2.83
CA VAL A 162 7.41 10.15 -2.21
C VAL A 162 6.70 11.13 -3.15
N ASP A 163 7.47 11.95 -3.85
CA ASP A 163 7.02 13.12 -4.62
C ASP A 163 7.11 12.98 -6.14
N LYS A 164 7.60 11.86 -6.65
CA LYS A 164 7.80 11.66 -8.09
C LYS A 164 7.91 10.21 -8.51
N LEU A 165 7.48 9.95 -9.74
CA LEU A 165 7.72 8.70 -10.47
C LEU A 165 8.86 8.91 -11.46
N ILE A 166 9.91 8.11 -11.33
CA ILE A 166 11.13 8.20 -12.12
C ILE A 166 11.27 6.96 -12.99
N LYS A 167 11.56 7.14 -14.27
CA LYS A 167 11.83 6.09 -15.25
C LYS A 167 13.32 5.96 -15.50
N TYR A 168 13.86 4.74 -15.45
CA TYR A 168 15.22 4.37 -15.79
C TYR A 168 15.20 3.42 -16.97
N GLU A 169 15.63 3.91 -18.14
CA GLU A 169 15.64 3.13 -19.39
C GLU A 169 16.71 2.05 -19.36
N ASN A 170 16.41 0.91 -20.01
CA ASN A 170 17.36 -0.20 -20.15
C ASN A 170 17.99 -0.64 -18.82
N ALA A 171 17.20 -0.67 -17.74
CA ALA A 171 17.70 -0.84 -16.39
C ALA A 171 18.51 -2.13 -16.18
N GLU A 172 18.04 -3.27 -16.74
CA GLU A 172 18.76 -4.55 -16.61
C GLU A 172 20.11 -4.60 -17.33
N ALA A 173 20.29 -3.78 -18.36
CA ALA A 173 21.56 -3.70 -19.07
C ALA A 173 22.57 -2.78 -18.40
N ASN A 174 22.13 -1.94 -17.48
CA ASN A 174 22.91 -0.84 -16.90
C ASN A 174 22.94 -0.86 -15.36
N LEU A 175 22.91 -2.03 -14.71
CA LEU A 175 22.88 -2.16 -13.25
C LEU A 175 24.05 -1.48 -12.53
N ASP A 176 25.18 -1.24 -13.20
CA ASP A 176 26.33 -0.52 -12.66
C ASP A 176 26.15 1.00 -12.68
N LYS A 177 25.37 1.52 -13.61
CA LYS A 177 25.18 2.96 -13.81
C LYS A 177 23.87 3.24 -14.53
N LEU A 178 22.76 3.35 -13.77
CA LEU A 178 21.44 3.63 -14.33
C LEU A 178 21.26 5.06 -14.88
N GLY A 179 22.17 5.99 -14.54
CA GLY A 179 22.01 7.40 -14.87
C GLY A 179 21.01 8.11 -13.96
N ASP A 180 20.65 9.36 -14.32
CA ASP A 180 19.83 10.24 -13.47
C ASP A 180 18.34 9.89 -13.47
N GLY A 181 17.89 9.06 -14.41
CA GLY A 181 16.48 8.76 -14.61
C GLY A 181 15.69 9.95 -15.20
N LYS A 182 14.49 9.69 -15.66
CA LYS A 182 13.57 10.72 -16.18
C LYS A 182 12.33 10.77 -15.29
N VAL A 183 12.02 11.93 -14.71
CA VAL A 183 10.75 12.14 -14.03
C VAL A 183 9.63 12.09 -15.06
N VAL A 184 8.66 11.20 -14.84
CA VAL A 184 7.52 11.00 -15.74
C VAL A 184 6.19 11.44 -15.13
N TYR A 185 6.15 11.59 -13.81
CA TYR A 185 5.01 12.14 -13.07
C TYR A 185 5.48 12.71 -11.73
N ASP A 186 5.06 13.93 -11.37
CA ASP A 186 5.46 14.65 -10.15
C ASP A 186 4.33 15.49 -9.50
N ASP A 187 3.08 15.35 -10.00
CA ASP A 187 1.91 15.91 -9.30
C ASP A 187 1.57 15.06 -8.08
N MET A 188 2.49 15.02 -7.13
CA MET A 188 2.41 14.23 -5.91
C MET A 188 2.76 15.05 -4.66
N PRO A 189 2.07 14.79 -3.53
CA PRO A 189 2.46 15.36 -2.26
C PRO A 189 3.86 14.89 -1.82
N SER A 190 4.61 15.76 -1.16
CA SER A 190 6.02 15.54 -0.78
C SER A 190 6.23 15.17 0.71
N TYR A 191 5.19 14.88 1.46
CA TYR A 191 5.31 14.50 2.87
C TYR A 191 5.56 13.01 3.07
N ALA A 192 6.29 12.67 4.15
CA ALA A 192 6.69 11.30 4.46
C ALA A 192 5.54 10.44 5.01
N ALA A 193 4.68 11.00 5.86
CA ALA A 193 3.56 10.28 6.48
C ALA A 193 2.57 9.78 5.42
N HIS A 194 2.33 8.45 5.36
CA HIS A 194 1.63 7.78 4.27
C HIS A 194 2.16 8.16 2.88
N GLY A 195 3.40 8.66 2.82
CA GLY A 195 4.08 9.07 1.59
C GLY A 195 4.62 7.91 0.78
N TRP A 196 4.88 6.76 1.41
CA TRP A 196 5.31 5.55 0.72
C TRP A 196 4.21 5.03 -0.22
N LYS A 197 4.64 4.60 -1.39
CA LYS A 197 3.75 4.26 -2.49
C LYS A 197 3.92 2.80 -2.92
N TYR A 198 2.94 2.32 -3.64
CA TYR A 198 2.93 1.04 -4.34
C TYR A 198 2.50 1.26 -5.78
N ILE A 199 3.02 0.49 -6.73
CA ILE A 199 2.62 0.56 -8.13
C ILE A 199 1.99 -0.76 -8.55
N THR A 200 0.75 -0.72 -9.02
CA THR A 200 0.13 -1.84 -9.72
C THR A 200 -0.03 -1.48 -11.19
N VAL A 201 0.36 -2.39 -12.08
CA VAL A 201 0.30 -2.16 -13.52
C VAL A 201 -0.82 -3.00 -14.12
N ASP A 202 -1.71 -2.38 -14.89
CA ASP A 202 -2.74 -3.12 -15.63
C ASP A 202 -2.26 -3.58 -17.01
N LYS A 203 -3.11 -4.36 -17.71
CA LYS A 203 -2.81 -4.88 -19.05
C LYS A 203 -2.62 -3.79 -20.11
N ASP A 204 -3.19 -2.61 -19.92
CA ASP A 204 -3.09 -1.48 -20.83
C ASP A 204 -1.88 -0.59 -20.50
N GLY A 205 -1.19 -0.90 -19.39
CA GLY A 205 0.04 -0.25 -18.97
C GLY A 205 -0.16 0.99 -18.09
N TRP A 206 -1.35 1.20 -17.56
CA TRP A 206 -1.60 2.21 -16.55
C TRP A 206 -1.06 1.80 -15.18
N PHE A 207 -0.59 2.77 -14.44
CA PHE A 207 -0.07 2.59 -13.08
C PHE A 207 -1.09 3.08 -12.05
N TYR A 208 -1.55 2.19 -11.19
CA TYR A 208 -2.41 2.53 -10.04
C TYR A 208 -1.52 2.87 -8.87
N ILE A 209 -1.66 4.09 -8.36
CA ILE A 209 -0.82 4.65 -7.30
C ILE A 209 -1.71 5.21 -6.19
N PRO A 210 -1.61 4.71 -4.96
CA PRO A 210 -2.35 5.24 -3.82
C PRO A 210 -1.67 6.48 -3.24
N PHE A 211 -2.47 7.40 -2.72
CA PHE A 211 -2.06 8.66 -2.08
C PHE A 211 -2.75 8.79 -0.73
N GLY A 212 -2.05 8.48 0.34
CA GLY A 212 -2.56 8.62 1.71
C GLY A 212 -2.48 10.06 2.23
N PRO A 213 -3.25 10.43 3.27
CA PRO A 213 -3.16 11.74 3.91
C PRO A 213 -1.93 11.83 4.82
N PRO A 214 -1.43 13.05 5.13
CA PRO A 214 -0.25 13.24 5.97
C PRO A 214 -0.53 13.12 7.49
N PHE A 215 -1.62 12.45 7.88
CA PHE A 215 -2.05 12.33 9.28
C PHE A 215 -2.86 11.03 9.49
N ASN A 216 -3.06 10.68 10.75
CA ASN A 216 -3.83 9.49 11.12
C ASN A 216 -5.29 9.57 10.66
N VAL A 217 -6.01 10.61 11.08
CA VAL A 217 -7.40 10.87 10.70
C VAL A 217 -7.66 12.38 10.65
N GLY A 218 -8.49 12.81 9.72
CA GLY A 218 -8.83 14.21 9.52
C GLY A 218 -9.45 14.42 8.14
N ILE A 219 -9.95 15.63 7.86
CA ILE A 219 -10.45 15.99 6.54
C ILE A 219 -9.24 16.19 5.61
N PRO A 220 -9.04 15.31 4.61
CA PRO A 220 -7.85 15.37 3.78
C PRO A 220 -7.95 16.50 2.74
N PRO A 221 -6.81 17.05 2.30
CA PRO A 221 -6.74 17.81 1.06
C PRO A 221 -7.25 16.97 -0.13
N THR A 222 -7.76 17.64 -1.15
CA THR A 222 -8.33 16.98 -2.33
C THR A 222 -7.31 16.19 -3.16
N SER A 223 -6.01 16.41 -2.92
CA SER A 223 -4.91 15.72 -3.62
C SER A 223 -4.56 14.35 -3.04
N VAL A 224 -5.16 13.96 -1.91
CA VAL A 224 -4.84 12.70 -1.20
C VAL A 224 -6.10 11.94 -0.80
N SER A 225 -5.93 10.84 -0.05
CA SER A 225 -7.00 9.89 0.28
C SER A 225 -7.68 9.33 -0.96
N GLN A 226 -6.86 8.99 -1.95
CA GLN A 226 -7.32 8.54 -3.26
C GLN A 226 -6.35 7.55 -3.90
N ILE A 227 -6.82 6.84 -4.88
CA ILE A 227 -6.00 6.10 -5.83
C ILE A 227 -6.07 6.83 -7.15
N ARG A 228 -4.92 7.13 -7.74
CA ARG A 228 -4.82 7.65 -9.10
C ARG A 228 -4.36 6.57 -10.06
N ARG A 229 -4.86 6.66 -11.29
CA ARG A 229 -4.34 5.90 -12.41
C ARG A 229 -3.52 6.85 -13.28
N VAL A 230 -2.25 6.49 -13.50
CA VAL A 230 -1.26 7.32 -14.21
C VAL A 230 -0.81 6.59 -15.47
N ASP A 231 -0.83 7.25 -16.62
CA ASP A 231 -0.18 6.78 -17.83
C ASP A 231 1.32 7.15 -17.77
N PRO A 232 2.24 6.19 -17.63
CA PRO A 232 3.66 6.49 -17.47
C PRO A 232 4.33 7.00 -18.76
N LYS A 233 3.63 6.96 -19.91
CA LYS A 233 4.13 7.46 -21.20
C LYS A 233 3.90 8.95 -21.34
N THR A 234 2.74 9.42 -20.93
CA THR A 234 2.30 10.82 -21.09
C THR A 234 2.37 11.63 -19.81
N GLY A 235 2.38 10.98 -18.63
CA GLY A 235 2.22 11.63 -17.33
C GLY A 235 0.78 12.03 -17.01
N ASN A 236 -0.18 11.69 -17.86
CA ASN A 236 -1.59 11.96 -17.59
C ASN A 236 -2.08 11.10 -16.42
N ALA A 237 -2.87 11.70 -15.53
CA ALA A 237 -3.41 11.02 -14.37
C ALA A 237 -4.92 11.32 -14.21
N GLU A 238 -5.64 10.36 -13.64
CA GLU A 238 -7.03 10.52 -13.24
C GLU A 238 -7.28 9.91 -11.87
N VAL A 239 -8.22 10.50 -11.12
CA VAL A 239 -8.66 9.94 -9.85
C VAL A 239 -9.50 8.70 -10.12
N TYR A 240 -9.07 7.56 -9.58
CA TYR A 240 -9.70 6.28 -9.82
C TYR A 240 -10.58 5.83 -8.64
N ALA A 241 -10.18 6.14 -7.40
CA ALA A 241 -10.96 5.91 -6.18
C ALA A 241 -10.71 7.02 -5.15
N LEU A 242 -11.67 7.25 -4.26
CA LEU A 242 -11.66 8.25 -3.21
C LEU A 242 -11.85 7.60 -1.82
N GLY A 243 -11.57 8.37 -0.77
CA GLY A 243 -11.81 7.92 0.61
C GLY A 243 -10.94 6.74 1.03
N VAL A 244 -9.73 6.65 0.50
CA VAL A 244 -8.71 5.64 0.83
C VAL A 244 -7.69 6.25 1.77
N ARG A 245 -7.53 5.68 2.98
CA ARG A 245 -6.58 6.22 3.96
C ARG A 245 -5.13 5.89 3.59
N ASN A 246 -4.74 4.64 3.67
CA ASN A 246 -3.35 4.23 3.42
C ASN A 246 -3.32 2.84 2.78
N SER A 247 -3.15 2.81 1.48
CA SER A 247 -2.97 1.59 0.71
C SER A 247 -1.52 1.46 0.28
N VAL A 248 -0.93 0.29 0.52
CA VAL A 248 0.46 -0.04 0.17
C VAL A 248 0.52 -1.40 -0.54
N GLY A 249 -0.55 -1.80 -1.15
CA GLY A 249 -0.62 -3.05 -1.91
C GLY A 249 -1.87 -3.14 -2.76
N GLY A 250 -1.73 -3.78 -3.90
CA GLY A 250 -2.85 -4.03 -4.78
C GLY A 250 -2.44 -4.89 -5.97
N ASP A 251 -3.43 -5.49 -6.60
CA ASP A 251 -3.23 -6.29 -7.81
C ASP A 251 -4.48 -6.28 -8.69
N ILE A 252 -4.31 -6.65 -9.94
CA ILE A 252 -5.40 -6.76 -10.90
C ILE A 252 -5.96 -8.19 -10.87
N ASP A 253 -7.26 -8.33 -10.63
CA ASP A 253 -7.93 -9.62 -10.70
C ASP A 253 -7.82 -10.19 -12.13
N PRO A 254 -7.14 -11.32 -12.34
CA PRO A 254 -6.94 -11.90 -13.67
C PRO A 254 -8.25 -12.35 -14.34
N ARG A 255 -9.33 -12.49 -13.58
CA ARG A 255 -10.65 -12.92 -14.07
C ARG A 255 -11.46 -11.76 -14.64
N THR A 256 -11.26 -10.53 -14.11
CA THR A 256 -12.14 -9.38 -14.39
C THR A 256 -11.40 -8.14 -14.86
N GLY A 257 -10.11 -8.04 -14.60
CA GLY A 257 -9.33 -6.81 -14.82
C GLY A 257 -9.60 -5.71 -13.79
N LYS A 258 -10.35 -5.98 -12.72
CA LYS A 258 -10.60 -5.01 -11.64
C LYS A 258 -9.39 -4.88 -10.74
N TYR A 259 -9.16 -3.66 -10.25
CA TYR A 259 -8.14 -3.39 -9.26
C TYR A 259 -8.66 -3.69 -7.85
N TRP A 260 -7.90 -4.54 -7.14
CA TRP A 260 -8.08 -4.86 -5.74
C TRP A 260 -6.93 -4.24 -4.95
N PHE A 261 -7.21 -3.78 -3.73
CA PHE A 261 -6.18 -3.15 -2.91
C PHE A 261 -6.42 -3.38 -1.42
N THR A 262 -5.32 -3.44 -0.67
CA THR A 262 -5.29 -3.46 0.78
C THR A 262 -5.33 -2.04 1.33
N GLU A 263 -5.89 -1.83 2.51
CA GLU A 263 -5.95 -0.52 3.13
C GLU A 263 -5.78 -0.62 4.65
N ASN A 264 -4.83 0.15 5.15
CA ASN A 264 -4.58 0.32 6.58
C ASN A 264 -5.55 1.34 7.15
N ALA A 265 -6.33 0.93 8.15
CA ALA A 265 -7.29 1.77 8.85
C ALA A 265 -6.61 2.77 9.80
N ARG A 266 -7.39 3.69 10.39
CA ARG A 266 -6.87 4.65 11.36
C ARG A 266 -6.43 3.96 12.66
N ASP A 267 -5.50 4.60 13.34
CA ASP A 267 -5.05 4.21 14.68
C ASP A 267 -5.90 4.86 15.78
N TRP A 268 -5.68 4.48 17.02
CA TRP A 268 -6.19 5.12 18.24
C TRP A 268 -7.72 5.09 18.41
N VAL A 269 -8.37 4.00 18.03
CA VAL A 269 -9.76 3.72 18.42
C VAL A 269 -9.78 2.67 19.53
N SER A 270 -9.25 1.49 19.26
CA SER A 270 -9.04 0.42 20.25
C SER A 270 -8.12 -0.65 19.67
N ASP A 271 -7.74 -1.65 20.45
CA ASP A 271 -6.98 -2.81 19.98
C ASP A 271 -7.70 -3.58 18.87
N ASP A 272 -9.03 -3.61 18.90
CA ASP A 272 -9.84 -4.43 18.01
C ASP A 272 -10.62 -3.62 16.95
N LEU A 273 -10.45 -2.29 16.92
CA LEU A 273 -11.12 -1.38 15.97
C LEU A 273 -10.20 -0.25 15.51
N PRO A 274 -10.41 0.23 14.27
CA PRO A 274 -11.17 -0.40 13.20
C PRO A 274 -10.38 -1.50 12.51
N SER A 275 -11.08 -2.38 11.81
CA SER A 275 -10.45 -3.38 10.96
C SER A 275 -9.75 -2.73 9.77
N ASP A 276 -8.59 -3.23 9.41
CA ASP A 276 -7.98 -3.02 8.10
C ASP A 276 -8.80 -3.71 7.02
N LYS A 277 -8.66 -3.27 5.77
CA LYS A 277 -9.59 -3.64 4.70
C LYS A 277 -8.91 -4.25 3.48
N LEU A 278 -9.64 -5.14 2.82
CA LEU A 278 -9.43 -5.53 1.44
C LEU A 278 -10.60 -4.95 0.62
N ASN A 279 -10.28 -4.18 -0.39
CA ASN A 279 -11.23 -3.46 -1.21
C ASN A 279 -11.14 -3.89 -2.69
N VAL A 280 -12.25 -3.73 -3.44
CA VAL A 280 -12.28 -3.89 -4.89
C VAL A 280 -12.99 -2.68 -5.51
N ILE A 281 -12.42 -2.13 -6.58
CA ILE A 281 -13.03 -1.03 -7.32
C ILE A 281 -13.92 -1.62 -8.41
N ASN A 282 -15.21 -1.47 -8.24
CA ASN A 282 -16.20 -1.92 -9.22
C ASN A 282 -16.54 -0.83 -10.26
N LYS A 283 -16.40 0.44 -9.86
CA LYS A 283 -16.67 1.60 -10.69
C LYS A 283 -15.69 2.72 -10.38
N ILE A 284 -15.18 3.40 -11.38
CA ILE A 284 -14.31 4.58 -11.22
C ILE A 284 -15.03 5.64 -10.37
N GLY A 285 -14.32 6.25 -9.42
CA GLY A 285 -14.81 7.30 -8.53
C GLY A 285 -15.54 6.78 -7.29
N GLU A 286 -15.53 5.48 -6.99
CA GLU A 286 -16.05 4.95 -5.74
C GLU A 286 -15.29 5.55 -4.53
N HIS A 287 -16.03 5.80 -3.44
CA HIS A 287 -15.51 6.36 -2.20
C HIS A 287 -15.54 5.30 -1.08
N PHE A 288 -14.37 4.96 -0.52
CA PHE A 288 -14.17 3.87 0.43
C PHE A 288 -14.27 4.28 1.92
N GLY A 289 -14.84 5.46 2.19
CA GLY A 289 -15.32 5.89 3.50
C GLY A 289 -14.41 6.83 4.28
N TYR A 290 -13.08 6.78 4.15
CA TYR A 290 -12.19 7.64 4.93
C TYR A 290 -12.39 9.14 4.60
N PRO A 291 -12.47 10.05 5.58
CA PRO A 291 -12.33 9.82 7.02
C PRO A 291 -13.64 9.52 7.77
N TYR A 292 -14.76 9.48 7.12
CA TYR A 292 -16.10 9.48 7.71
C TYR A 292 -16.54 8.13 8.27
N CYS A 293 -16.14 7.04 7.61
CA CYS A 293 -16.55 5.69 7.93
C CYS A 293 -15.38 4.71 7.77
N HIS A 294 -15.22 3.80 8.71
CA HIS A 294 -14.20 2.75 8.72
C HIS A 294 -14.86 1.38 8.61
N GLN A 295 -14.11 0.38 8.10
CA GLN A 295 -14.52 -1.03 7.97
C GLN A 295 -15.92 -1.28 7.38
N GLY A 296 -16.56 -0.26 6.80
CA GLY A 296 -17.87 -0.33 6.16
C GLY A 296 -19.09 -0.08 7.05
N ASP A 297 -18.93 -0.11 8.38
CA ASP A 297 -20.04 -0.02 9.33
C ASP A 297 -19.73 0.82 10.60
N LEU A 298 -18.49 1.30 10.75
CA LEU A 298 -18.05 2.09 11.90
C LEU A 298 -17.92 3.56 11.52
N PRO A 299 -18.89 4.43 11.87
CA PRO A 299 -18.71 5.88 11.72
C PRO A 299 -17.54 6.37 12.56
N ASP A 300 -16.73 7.29 12.01
CA ASP A 300 -15.64 7.86 12.79
C ASP A 300 -16.17 8.64 13.99
N PRO A 301 -15.65 8.44 15.21
CA PRO A 301 -16.17 9.10 16.41
C PRO A 301 -16.12 10.63 16.35
N LYS A 302 -15.21 11.21 15.57
CA LYS A 302 -14.97 12.65 15.47
C LYS A 302 -15.29 13.21 14.08
N PHE A 303 -15.00 12.46 13.04
CA PHE A 303 -15.05 12.92 11.64
C PHE A 303 -16.22 12.36 10.84
N ALA A 304 -17.14 11.60 11.44
CA ALA A 304 -18.34 11.14 10.72
C ALA A 304 -19.18 12.31 10.16
N MET A 305 -19.22 13.45 10.86
CA MET A 305 -19.83 14.71 10.39
C MET A 305 -21.25 14.56 9.82
N GLY A 306 -22.04 13.62 10.38
CA GLY A 306 -23.38 13.32 9.91
C GLY A 306 -23.49 12.35 8.74
N HIS A 307 -22.38 11.93 8.15
CA HIS A 307 -22.35 10.88 7.14
C HIS A 307 -22.73 9.53 7.70
N LYS A 308 -23.40 8.73 6.89
CA LYS A 308 -23.71 7.32 7.19
C LYS A 308 -22.77 6.41 6.39
N CYS A 309 -22.34 5.30 6.99
CA CYS A 309 -21.47 4.34 6.31
C CYS A 309 -22.10 3.78 5.00
N SER A 310 -23.43 3.72 4.93
CA SER A 310 -24.14 3.30 3.72
C SER A 310 -23.99 4.22 2.49
N GLU A 311 -23.39 5.41 2.67
CA GLU A 311 -23.09 6.33 1.58
C GLU A 311 -21.82 5.94 0.82
N PHE A 312 -21.03 5.04 1.38
CA PHE A 312 -19.71 4.66 0.89
C PHE A 312 -19.67 3.21 0.42
N THR A 313 -18.70 2.91 -0.45
CA THR A 313 -18.43 1.53 -0.89
C THR A 313 -17.87 0.71 0.29
N PRO A 314 -18.56 -0.36 0.71
CA PRO A 314 -18.07 -1.21 1.78
C PRO A 314 -16.84 -2.01 1.32
N PRO A 315 -15.97 -2.46 2.25
CA PRO A 315 -14.87 -3.36 1.92
C PRO A 315 -15.39 -4.70 1.40
N ALA A 316 -14.61 -5.35 0.55
CA ALA A 316 -14.84 -6.74 0.15
C ALA A 316 -14.63 -7.69 1.33
N TYR A 317 -13.67 -7.34 2.22
CA TYR A 317 -13.38 -8.11 3.44
C TYR A 317 -12.69 -7.25 4.50
N ASN A 318 -13.04 -7.48 5.76
CA ASN A 318 -12.37 -6.93 6.93
C ASN A 318 -11.29 -7.90 7.41
N LEU A 319 -10.01 -7.48 7.30
CA LEU A 319 -8.83 -8.34 7.54
C LEU A 319 -8.52 -8.54 9.03
N GLY A 320 -9.06 -7.67 9.87
CA GLY A 320 -8.77 -7.57 11.30
C GLY A 320 -8.11 -6.23 11.63
N ALA A 321 -8.21 -5.83 12.91
CA ALA A 321 -7.67 -4.55 13.37
C ALA A 321 -6.14 -4.59 13.45
N HIS A 322 -5.49 -3.55 12.91
CA HIS A 322 -4.06 -3.30 13.02
C HIS A 322 -3.17 -4.44 12.48
N VAL A 323 -3.66 -5.21 11.49
CA VAL A 323 -2.82 -6.25 10.85
C VAL A 323 -1.83 -5.67 9.84
N ALA A 324 -2.01 -4.40 9.45
CA ALA A 324 -1.23 -3.67 8.48
C ALA A 324 -1.06 -4.46 7.15
N PRO A 325 -2.13 -4.67 6.39
CA PRO A 325 -2.04 -5.40 5.13
C PRO A 325 -1.34 -4.53 4.10
N LEU A 326 -0.26 -5.04 3.53
CA LEU A 326 0.55 -4.36 2.53
C LEU A 326 0.44 -5.08 1.18
N GLY A 327 1.54 -5.56 0.63
CA GLY A 327 1.54 -6.21 -0.68
C GLY A 327 0.55 -7.37 -0.79
N MET A 328 -0.10 -7.46 -1.92
CA MET A 328 -1.00 -8.55 -2.26
C MET A 328 -0.78 -9.05 -3.67
N LYS A 329 -1.09 -10.32 -3.92
CA LYS A 329 -0.96 -10.93 -5.23
C LYS A 329 -2.03 -11.96 -5.50
N PHE A 330 -2.70 -11.87 -6.64
CA PHE A 330 -3.50 -12.98 -7.13
C PHE A 330 -2.57 -14.12 -7.55
N TYR A 331 -2.78 -15.30 -7.00
CA TYR A 331 -1.98 -16.46 -7.38
C TYR A 331 -2.44 -16.99 -8.73
N THR A 332 -1.64 -16.76 -9.76
CA THR A 332 -1.88 -17.24 -11.14
C THR A 332 -0.94 -18.37 -11.54
N GLY A 333 -0.02 -18.78 -10.64
CA GLY A 333 0.89 -19.91 -10.86
C GLY A 333 0.16 -21.27 -10.87
N ASP A 334 0.88 -22.30 -11.26
CA ASP A 334 0.38 -23.67 -11.37
C ASP A 334 1.12 -24.66 -10.43
N GLN A 335 2.04 -24.17 -9.59
CA GLN A 335 2.79 -25.00 -8.66
C GLN A 335 1.97 -25.34 -7.41
N PHE A 336 1.22 -24.36 -6.86
CA PHE A 336 0.41 -24.56 -5.66
C PHE A 336 -0.85 -25.38 -5.96
N PRO A 337 -1.47 -26.01 -4.96
CA PRO A 337 -2.74 -26.72 -5.13
C PRO A 337 -3.82 -25.88 -5.81
N ALA A 338 -4.76 -26.54 -6.47
CA ALA A 338 -5.77 -25.88 -7.32
C ALA A 338 -6.63 -24.83 -6.57
N GLU A 339 -6.85 -25.01 -5.27
CA GLU A 339 -7.58 -24.06 -4.41
C GLU A 339 -6.86 -22.73 -4.18
N TYR A 340 -5.61 -22.60 -4.63
CA TYR A 340 -4.87 -21.34 -4.64
C TYR A 340 -5.08 -20.53 -5.93
N LYS A 341 -5.54 -21.19 -7.01
CA LYS A 341 -5.71 -20.51 -8.31
C LYS A 341 -6.70 -19.34 -8.19
N ASN A 342 -6.25 -18.14 -8.55
CA ASN A 342 -6.98 -16.89 -8.40
C ASN A 342 -7.35 -16.50 -6.94
N ALA A 343 -6.80 -17.18 -5.94
CA ALA A 343 -6.83 -16.69 -4.57
C ALA A 343 -5.86 -15.51 -4.43
N MET A 344 -6.14 -14.61 -3.51
CA MET A 344 -5.25 -13.52 -3.13
C MET A 344 -4.36 -13.98 -1.98
N LEU A 345 -3.06 -13.78 -2.10
CA LEU A 345 -2.11 -13.86 -1.00
C LEU A 345 -1.83 -12.44 -0.54
N VAL A 346 -2.02 -12.15 0.74
CA VAL A 346 -1.86 -10.81 1.33
C VAL A 346 -0.81 -10.89 2.42
N ALA A 347 0.20 -10.03 2.34
CA ALA A 347 1.18 -9.84 3.40
C ALA A 347 0.60 -8.92 4.47
N GLU A 348 0.35 -9.45 5.66
CA GLU A 348 -0.02 -8.68 6.84
C GLU A 348 1.25 -8.37 7.62
N HIS A 349 1.76 -7.15 7.47
CA HIS A 349 3.01 -6.68 8.03
C HIS A 349 3.03 -6.68 9.56
N GLY A 350 1.89 -6.43 10.18
CA GLY A 350 1.68 -6.55 11.61
C GLY A 350 1.55 -5.24 12.37
N SER A 351 0.99 -5.36 13.55
CA SER A 351 0.55 -4.27 14.42
C SER A 351 1.70 -3.44 14.99
N TRP A 352 1.36 -2.20 15.40
CA TRP A 352 2.09 -1.44 16.39
C TRP A 352 1.13 -0.77 17.39
N ASN A 353 -0.08 -0.42 16.94
CA ASN A 353 -1.10 0.23 17.74
C ASN A 353 -2.04 -0.80 18.40
N ARG A 354 -1.46 -1.74 19.12
CA ARG A 354 -2.15 -2.84 19.77
C ARG A 354 -1.28 -3.46 20.87
N HIS A 355 -1.85 -3.83 22.00
CA HIS A 355 -1.12 -4.45 23.12
C HIS A 355 -0.63 -5.86 22.78
N LYS A 356 -1.41 -6.62 22.06
CA LYS A 356 -1.00 -7.92 21.55
C LYS A 356 -1.00 -7.89 20.02
N TYR A 357 0.18 -7.96 19.45
CA TYR A 357 0.36 -7.82 18.01
C TYR A 357 -0.40 -8.88 17.22
N GLN A 358 -0.96 -8.47 16.09
CA GLN A 358 -1.56 -9.30 15.06
C GLN A 358 -0.87 -9.04 13.71
N GLY A 359 -1.17 -9.88 12.70
CA GLY A 359 -0.44 -9.87 11.44
C GLY A 359 0.88 -10.61 11.59
N GLY A 360 1.97 -10.08 11.03
CA GLY A 360 3.24 -10.81 10.92
C GLY A 360 3.01 -12.18 10.29
N ARG A 361 2.21 -12.22 9.21
CA ARG A 361 1.78 -13.45 8.54
C ARG A 361 1.37 -13.16 7.09
N ILE A 362 1.17 -14.23 6.34
CA ILE A 362 0.53 -14.17 5.02
C ILE A 362 -0.81 -14.87 5.12
N VAL A 363 -1.85 -14.25 4.60
CA VAL A 363 -3.18 -14.84 4.52
C VAL A 363 -3.54 -15.15 3.07
N LYS A 364 -4.30 -16.24 2.87
CA LYS A 364 -4.96 -16.60 1.62
C LYS A 364 -6.41 -16.10 1.70
N ILE A 365 -6.86 -15.37 0.69
CA ILE A 365 -8.23 -14.90 0.59
C ILE A 365 -8.83 -15.38 -0.72
N THR A 366 -9.99 -16.01 -0.62
CA THR A 366 -10.83 -16.35 -1.78
C THR A 366 -12.05 -15.45 -1.78
N ALA A 367 -12.45 -14.95 -2.93
CA ALA A 367 -13.63 -14.11 -3.09
C ALA A 367 -14.24 -14.28 -4.48
N SER A 368 -15.54 -13.99 -4.57
CA SER A 368 -16.19 -13.79 -5.87
C SER A 368 -15.61 -12.57 -6.58
N PRO A 369 -15.62 -12.51 -7.91
CA PRO A 369 -15.06 -11.38 -8.68
C PRO A 369 -15.70 -10.01 -8.40
N ASP A 370 -16.85 -9.97 -7.76
CA ASP A 370 -17.54 -8.75 -7.33
C ASP A 370 -17.22 -8.33 -5.88
N GLY A 371 -16.33 -9.05 -5.21
CA GLY A 371 -15.92 -8.79 -3.84
C GLY A 371 -16.79 -9.47 -2.76
N LYS A 372 -17.79 -10.26 -3.17
CA LYS A 372 -18.64 -10.98 -2.21
C LYS A 372 -18.05 -12.33 -1.82
N ASN A 373 -18.62 -12.92 -0.73
CA ASN A 373 -18.27 -14.25 -0.26
C ASN A 373 -16.77 -14.43 0.04
N ALA A 374 -16.10 -13.37 0.46
CA ALA A 374 -14.70 -13.44 0.81
C ALA A 374 -14.48 -14.30 2.06
N LYS A 375 -13.43 -15.13 2.01
CA LYS A 375 -12.99 -15.98 3.12
C LYS A 375 -11.49 -15.87 3.28
N GLN A 376 -11.04 -15.75 4.52
CA GLN A 376 -9.63 -15.66 4.88
C GLN A 376 -9.16 -16.92 5.60
N GLU A 377 -7.96 -17.38 5.25
CA GLU A 377 -7.23 -18.44 5.92
C GLU A 377 -5.78 -18.03 6.12
N VAL A 378 -5.16 -18.40 7.25
CA VAL A 378 -3.73 -18.18 7.45
C VAL A 378 -2.95 -19.13 6.55
N PHE A 379 -2.11 -18.57 5.68
CA PHE A 379 -1.24 -19.34 4.79
C PHE A 379 0.15 -19.56 5.39
N ALA A 380 0.79 -18.48 5.91
CA ALA A 380 2.09 -18.56 6.55
C ALA A 380 2.11 -17.71 7.80
N SER A 381 2.68 -18.18 8.92
CA SER A 381 2.78 -17.43 10.18
C SER A 381 4.04 -17.78 10.94
N GLY A 382 4.42 -16.93 11.91
CA GLY A 382 5.58 -17.17 12.77
C GLY A 382 6.59 -16.03 12.78
N TRP A 383 6.25 -14.88 12.20
CA TRP A 383 7.09 -13.67 12.25
C TRP A 383 6.92 -12.85 13.53
N ILE A 384 5.87 -13.08 14.32
CA ILE A 384 5.68 -12.47 15.65
C ILE A 384 6.24 -13.41 16.72
N GLU A 385 6.94 -12.84 17.70
CA GLU A 385 7.46 -13.52 18.89
C GLU A 385 6.95 -12.84 20.16
N GLY A 386 6.31 -13.61 21.05
CA GLY A 386 5.65 -13.08 22.24
C GLY A 386 4.45 -12.19 21.89
N ASP A 387 4.19 -11.20 22.73
CA ASP A 387 3.03 -10.29 22.54
C ASP A 387 3.34 -9.08 21.65
N GLN A 388 4.57 -8.57 21.65
CA GLN A 388 4.96 -7.33 20.96
C GLN A 388 6.33 -7.41 20.26
N GLY A 389 6.83 -8.61 19.95
CA GLY A 389 8.09 -8.82 19.26
C GLY A 389 7.93 -9.20 17.79
N TYR A 390 8.88 -8.80 16.96
CA TYR A 390 8.99 -9.23 15.58
C TYR A 390 10.33 -9.94 15.32
N LEU A 391 10.26 -11.09 14.68
CA LEU A 391 11.42 -11.77 14.08
C LEU A 391 11.64 -11.32 12.64
N GLY A 392 10.57 -10.88 11.99
CA GLY A 392 10.50 -10.35 10.65
C GLY A 392 9.10 -9.79 10.38
N ARG A 393 8.94 -9.07 9.27
CA ARG A 393 7.66 -8.46 8.89
C ARG A 393 7.46 -8.61 7.38
N PRO A 394 6.59 -9.56 6.93
CA PRO A 394 6.32 -9.73 5.51
C PRO A 394 5.66 -8.48 4.94
N ASP A 395 6.15 -8.02 3.79
CA ASP A 395 5.73 -6.76 3.18
C ASP A 395 5.10 -6.94 1.79
N ASP A 396 5.80 -7.60 0.87
CA ASP A 396 5.35 -7.75 -0.50
C ASP A 396 5.44 -9.20 -0.97
N ILE A 397 4.64 -9.53 -1.99
CA ILE A 397 4.57 -10.87 -2.56
C ILE A 397 4.64 -10.76 -4.09
N ILE A 398 5.51 -11.54 -4.71
CA ILE A 398 5.59 -11.65 -6.17
C ILE A 398 5.67 -13.10 -6.63
N LEU A 399 5.06 -13.39 -7.79
CA LEU A 399 5.12 -14.72 -8.41
C LEU A 399 6.47 -14.94 -9.08
N VAL A 400 6.95 -16.18 -9.01
CA VAL A 400 8.10 -16.67 -9.78
C VAL A 400 7.58 -17.47 -10.99
N LYS A 401 8.36 -17.52 -12.07
CA LYS A 401 7.98 -18.24 -13.31
C LYS A 401 7.65 -19.72 -13.09
N ASP A 402 8.22 -20.35 -12.07
CA ASP A 402 7.97 -21.76 -11.74
C ASP A 402 6.73 -21.98 -10.88
N GLY A 403 5.97 -20.91 -10.58
CA GLY A 403 4.76 -20.93 -9.77
C GLY A 403 5.01 -20.83 -8.26
N SER A 404 6.27 -20.77 -7.78
CA SER A 404 6.56 -20.39 -6.41
C SER A 404 6.33 -18.88 -6.19
N ILE A 405 6.39 -18.41 -4.95
CA ILE A 405 6.30 -16.98 -4.62
C ILE A 405 7.58 -16.52 -3.92
N LEU A 406 7.92 -15.23 -4.10
CA LEU A 406 8.84 -14.54 -3.22
C LEU A 406 8.08 -13.62 -2.28
N VAL A 407 8.62 -13.46 -1.07
CA VAL A 407 8.06 -12.63 -0.01
C VAL A 407 9.17 -11.70 0.48
N ALA A 408 8.96 -10.39 0.40
CA ALA A 408 9.85 -9.39 0.97
C ALA A 408 9.59 -9.27 2.48
N ASP A 409 10.67 -9.03 3.23
CA ASP A 409 10.65 -8.79 4.67
C ASP A 409 11.55 -7.58 4.95
N ASP A 410 10.93 -6.45 5.26
CA ASP A 410 11.66 -5.20 5.48
C ASP A 410 12.39 -5.17 6.82
N TRP A 411 11.87 -5.88 7.82
CA TRP A 411 12.45 -5.95 9.16
C TRP A 411 13.69 -6.83 9.20
N ALA A 412 13.59 -8.05 8.67
CA ALA A 412 14.70 -8.99 8.62
C ALA A 412 15.67 -8.70 7.46
N GLY A 413 15.34 -7.83 6.51
CA GLY A 413 16.17 -7.49 5.36
C GLY A 413 16.40 -8.67 4.43
N ALA A 414 15.38 -9.46 4.19
CA ALA A 414 15.46 -10.70 3.43
C ALA A 414 14.33 -10.86 2.41
N ILE A 415 14.56 -11.69 1.43
CA ILE A 415 13.56 -12.21 0.52
C ILE A 415 13.44 -13.72 0.76
N TYR A 416 12.25 -14.20 1.07
CA TYR A 416 11.97 -15.63 1.21
C TYR A 416 11.34 -16.18 -0.06
N ARG A 417 11.60 -17.46 -0.37
CA ARG A 417 10.87 -18.21 -1.38
C ARG A 417 9.97 -19.22 -0.70
N ILE A 418 8.70 -19.24 -1.08
CA ILE A 418 7.76 -20.27 -0.68
C ILE A 418 7.38 -21.09 -1.92
N SER A 419 7.59 -22.39 -1.84
CA SER A 419 7.34 -23.34 -2.91
C SER A 419 6.50 -24.51 -2.42
N TYR A 420 5.86 -25.23 -3.34
CA TYR A 420 5.07 -26.41 -3.06
C TYR A 420 5.61 -27.61 -3.81
N SER A 421 5.69 -28.75 -3.16
CA SER A 421 5.97 -30.04 -3.79
C SER A 421 4.93 -31.05 -3.36
N LYS A 422 4.19 -31.60 -4.34
CA LYS A 422 3.38 -32.79 -4.07
C LYS A 422 4.29 -33.88 -3.47
N LYS A 423 3.88 -34.39 -2.31
CA LYS A 423 4.52 -35.61 -1.76
C LYS A 423 4.15 -36.79 -2.61
#